data_cce0fb04a3fdba9a5d23f5b65fece7aa
#
_entry.id   cce0fb04a3fdba9a5d23f5b65fece7aa
#
_cell.length_a   1.000
_cell.length_b   1.000
_cell.length_c   1.000
_cell.angle_alpha   90.00
_cell.angle_beta   90.00
_cell.angle_gamma   90.00
#
_symmetry.space_group_name_H-M   'P 1'
#
loop_
_entity.id
_entity.type
_entity.pdbx_description
1 polymer ?
#
loop_
_entity_poly.entity_id
_entity_poly.type
_entity_poly.pdbx_seq_one_letter_code
_entity_poly.pdbx_strand_id
1 'polypeptide(L)'
;MSLCIGSHISFSSKDGICKSVESDLSLDCYQLYISNPKAFSSTEYKESDLLSFRKSGKKLFVHASLIYNLCGSKEGEDCPKYKRNLEFTRRGLAHDLDVCALMGARGLVVHVGAARDREWGCQKVAETVNFVLKERSKLTDRYSEILGKDIRKERTLLLENCAGEGTKLGRDIPELFKIWSLIERKEQVGFCVDTCHGFASGSMDFGKTKGIDSFWREWEEHFPKESLRLFHLNDSKGILGCKVDRHETLLCGRIWENKPEVLAHFLEGAKGREIPLVLERKDNTVEKELEICRALVE
;
A
#
# COMPACT_ATOMS: atom_id res chain seq x y z
N MET A 1 6.41 -22.09 7.21
CA MET A 1 6.34 -20.69 7.68
C MET A 1 4.90 -20.37 8.06
N SER A 2 4.67 -19.53 9.08
CA SER A 2 3.34 -19.08 9.47
C SER A 2 2.83 -17.99 8.53
N LEU A 3 1.51 -17.88 8.37
CA LEU A 3 0.87 -16.77 7.67
C LEU A 3 1.18 -15.46 8.41
N CYS A 4 1.63 -14.43 7.71
CA CYS A 4 1.84 -13.10 8.27
C CYS A 4 0.62 -12.23 7.95
N ILE A 5 -0.26 -12.04 8.93
CA ILE A 5 -1.51 -11.31 8.75
C ILE A 5 -1.73 -10.27 9.85
N GLY A 6 -2.27 -9.14 9.47
CA GLY A 6 -2.58 -8.04 10.37
C GLY A 6 -3.71 -7.16 9.89
N SER A 7 -3.80 -5.97 10.44
CA SER A 7 -4.90 -5.05 10.14
C SER A 7 -4.46 -3.59 10.10
N HIS A 8 -5.27 -2.79 9.42
CA HIS A 8 -5.19 -1.34 9.50
C HIS A 8 -5.74 -0.87 10.84
N ILE A 9 -4.88 -0.26 11.65
CA ILE A 9 -5.23 0.22 12.99
C ILE A 9 -5.42 1.73 13.02
N SER A 10 -6.19 2.20 14.00
CA SER A 10 -6.33 3.64 14.24
C SER A 10 -5.07 4.19 14.90
N PHE A 11 -4.64 5.38 14.46
CA PHE A 11 -3.50 6.09 15.01
C PHE A 11 -3.95 7.40 15.68
N SER A 12 -3.40 7.66 16.85
CA SER A 12 -3.55 8.92 17.59
C SER A 12 -2.19 9.57 17.79
N SER A 13 -1.98 10.75 17.25
CA SER A 13 -0.73 11.51 17.43
C SER A 13 -0.47 11.88 18.89
N LYS A 14 -1.50 11.91 19.76
CA LYS A 14 -1.37 12.17 21.20
C LYS A 14 -0.77 10.97 21.93
N ASP A 15 -1.16 9.76 21.52
CA ASP A 15 -0.74 8.52 22.16
C ASP A 15 0.59 7.98 21.62
N GLY A 16 0.94 8.34 20.39
CA GLY A 16 2.13 7.88 19.68
C GLY A 16 1.94 6.54 18.97
N ILE A 17 2.96 6.15 18.18
CA ILE A 17 2.92 4.92 17.36
C ILE A 17 3.04 3.68 18.24
N CYS A 18 3.95 3.69 19.20
CA CYS A 18 4.15 2.53 20.10
C CYS A 18 2.85 2.11 20.77
N LYS A 19 2.13 3.06 21.36
CA LYS A 19 0.85 2.78 22.03
C LYS A 19 -0.24 2.35 21.07
N SER A 20 -0.26 2.91 19.85
CA SER A 20 -1.26 2.54 18.83
C SER A 20 -1.14 1.08 18.37
N VAL A 21 0.07 0.49 18.43
CA VAL A 21 0.31 -0.92 18.07
C VAL A 21 0.27 -1.87 19.27
N GLU A 22 0.01 -1.36 20.47
CA GLU A 22 -0.25 -2.14 21.69
C GLU A 22 -1.73 -2.55 21.78
N SER A 23 -2.29 -3.07 20.67
CA SER A 23 -3.65 -3.57 20.66
C SER A 23 -3.71 -5.00 21.23
N ASP A 24 -4.86 -5.39 21.79
CA ASP A 24 -5.11 -6.76 22.30
C ASP A 24 -5.18 -7.79 21.15
N LEU A 25 -5.20 -7.34 19.88
CA LEU A 25 -5.19 -8.21 18.72
C LEU A 25 -3.81 -8.82 18.50
N SER A 26 -3.75 -10.14 18.35
CA SER A 26 -2.55 -10.88 17.96
C SER A 26 -2.24 -10.65 16.49
N LEU A 27 -1.69 -9.48 16.14
CA LEU A 27 -1.32 -9.09 14.79
C LEU A 27 0.15 -9.38 14.49
N ASP A 28 0.43 -9.98 13.32
CA ASP A 28 1.79 -10.22 12.86
C ASP A 28 2.38 -8.99 12.15
N CYS A 29 1.51 -8.11 11.64
CA CYS A 29 1.86 -6.83 11.04
C CYS A 29 0.74 -5.80 11.22
N TYR A 30 1.09 -4.54 11.01
CA TYR A 30 0.19 -3.40 11.24
C TYR A 30 0.22 -2.48 10.03
N GLN A 31 -0.89 -1.78 9.78
CA GLN A 31 -0.92 -0.61 8.89
C GLN A 31 -1.61 0.56 9.59
N LEU A 32 -1.17 1.78 9.32
CA LEU A 32 -1.82 2.99 9.82
C LEU A 32 -1.55 4.18 8.90
N TYR A 33 -2.35 5.25 9.06
CA TYR A 33 -2.05 6.55 8.48
C TYR A 33 -1.19 7.36 9.45
N ILE A 34 -0.06 7.90 8.99
CA ILE A 34 0.77 8.83 9.78
C ILE A 34 0.42 10.30 9.50
N SER A 35 -0.28 10.58 8.44
CA SER A 35 -0.79 11.90 8.08
C SER A 35 -2.30 11.84 7.90
N ASN A 36 -2.96 13.01 7.91
CA ASN A 36 -4.40 13.04 7.68
C ASN A 36 -4.73 12.48 6.28
N PRO A 37 -5.51 11.38 6.18
CA PRO A 37 -5.80 10.75 4.89
C PRO A 37 -6.61 11.64 3.94
N LYS A 38 -7.19 12.74 4.43
CA LYS A 38 -8.08 13.64 3.66
C LYS A 38 -7.54 15.07 3.55
N ALA A 39 -6.30 15.33 3.95
CA ALA A 39 -5.71 16.66 3.91
C ALA A 39 -4.21 16.64 3.58
N PHE A 40 -3.70 17.71 2.99
CA PHE A 40 -2.26 17.96 2.81
C PHE A 40 -1.65 18.54 4.11
N SER A 41 -1.73 17.79 5.20
CA SER A 41 -1.14 18.19 6.47
C SER A 41 -0.12 17.16 6.91
N SER A 42 1.10 17.59 7.17
CA SER A 42 2.09 16.80 7.87
C SER A 42 1.79 16.77 9.36
N THR A 43 2.03 15.64 10.00
CA THR A 43 1.97 15.52 11.46
C THR A 43 3.40 15.57 11.99
N GLU A 44 3.62 16.35 13.05
CA GLU A 44 4.89 16.31 13.76
C GLU A 44 4.91 15.11 14.72
N TYR A 45 6.02 14.38 14.73
CA TYR A 45 6.22 13.21 15.55
C TYR A 45 7.35 13.44 16.55
N LYS A 46 7.22 12.84 17.72
CA LYS A 46 8.34 12.74 18.65
C LYS A 46 9.33 11.72 18.12
N GLU A 47 10.55 12.12 17.84
CA GLU A 47 11.60 11.23 17.33
C GLU A 47 11.86 10.04 18.25
N SER A 48 11.75 10.26 19.59
CA SER A 48 11.88 9.18 20.57
C SER A 48 10.83 8.08 20.38
N ASP A 49 9.58 8.43 19.97
CA ASP A 49 8.54 7.45 19.72
C ASP A 49 8.83 6.67 18.43
N LEU A 50 9.25 7.35 17.34
CA LEU A 50 9.64 6.71 16.09
C LEU A 50 10.81 5.73 16.30
N LEU A 51 11.83 6.13 17.04
CA LEU A 51 12.99 5.30 17.36
C LEU A 51 12.63 4.13 18.30
N SER A 52 11.73 4.35 19.25
CA SER A 52 11.23 3.28 20.12
C SER A 52 10.46 2.24 19.32
N PHE A 53 9.63 2.69 18.37
CA PHE A 53 8.95 1.78 17.46
C PHE A 53 9.95 0.99 16.62
N ARG A 54 10.96 1.64 16.03
CA ARG A 54 12.03 0.96 15.26
C ARG A 54 12.68 -0.16 16.09
N LYS A 55 12.96 0.09 17.37
CA LYS A 55 13.58 -0.90 18.28
C LYS A 55 12.66 -2.08 18.61
N SER A 56 11.35 -1.91 18.52
CA SER A 56 10.38 -2.98 18.80
C SER A 56 10.45 -4.15 17.83
N GLY A 57 10.99 -3.92 16.62
CA GLY A 57 11.06 -4.91 15.56
C GLY A 57 9.71 -5.32 14.95
N LYS A 58 8.61 -4.68 15.36
CA LYS A 58 7.27 -4.94 14.82
C LYS A 58 7.20 -4.58 13.34
N LYS A 59 6.44 -5.35 12.57
CA LYS A 59 6.24 -5.10 11.13
C LYS A 59 5.15 -4.05 10.94
N LEU A 60 5.51 -2.88 10.47
CA LEU A 60 4.57 -1.79 10.17
C LEU A 60 4.63 -1.40 8.70
N PHE A 61 3.47 -1.24 8.12
CA PHE A 61 3.23 -0.53 6.87
C PHE A 61 2.53 0.78 7.16
N VAL A 62 2.76 1.76 6.32
CA VAL A 62 2.11 3.06 6.44
C VAL A 62 1.33 3.32 5.17
N HIS A 63 0.11 3.81 5.28
CA HIS A 63 -0.65 4.27 4.14
C HIS A 63 -0.54 5.78 4.00
N ALA A 64 -0.18 6.25 2.83
CA ALA A 64 -0.10 7.67 2.48
C ALA A 64 -1.50 8.29 2.40
N SER A 65 -1.57 9.62 2.41
CA SER A 65 -2.83 10.32 2.26
C SER A 65 -3.53 9.98 0.94
N LEU A 66 -4.84 9.72 1.01
CA LEU A 66 -5.69 9.36 -0.14
C LEU A 66 -5.87 10.49 -1.16
N ILE A 67 -5.51 11.72 -0.79
CA ILE A 67 -5.60 12.87 -1.69
C ILE A 67 -4.36 13.05 -2.57
N TYR A 68 -3.28 12.29 -2.32
CA TYR A 68 -2.11 12.35 -3.18
C TYR A 68 -2.45 11.84 -4.58
N ASN A 69 -2.09 12.63 -5.58
CA ASN A 69 -2.13 12.21 -6.97
C ASN A 69 -0.72 12.38 -7.57
N LEU A 70 -0.05 11.28 -7.85
CA LEU A 70 1.33 11.31 -8.33
C LEU A 70 1.46 11.97 -9.72
N CYS A 71 0.34 12.08 -10.44
CA CYS A 71 0.27 12.86 -11.68
C CYS A 71 0.03 14.37 -11.46
N GLY A 72 -0.20 14.82 -10.22
CA GLY A 72 -0.53 16.21 -9.89
C GLY A 72 -1.96 16.62 -10.26
N SER A 73 -2.45 16.23 -11.42
CA SER A 73 -3.82 16.45 -11.88
C SER A 73 -4.25 15.38 -12.88
N LYS A 74 -5.52 15.01 -12.83
CA LYS A 74 -6.09 14.08 -13.83
C LYS A 74 -6.29 14.75 -15.22
N GLU A 75 -6.35 16.08 -15.26
CA GLU A 75 -6.50 16.87 -16.48
C GLU A 75 -5.18 17.17 -17.19
N GLY A 76 -4.03 16.91 -16.55
CA GLY A 76 -2.72 17.19 -17.09
C GLY A 76 -2.13 18.54 -16.63
N GLU A 77 -1.08 18.98 -17.31
CA GLU A 77 -0.27 20.16 -16.93
C GLU A 77 -0.99 21.50 -17.12
N ASP A 78 -1.99 21.55 -18.02
CA ASP A 78 -2.80 22.74 -18.29
C ASP A 78 -3.78 23.05 -17.14
N CYS A 79 -3.97 22.14 -16.19
CA CYS A 79 -4.79 22.39 -15.03
C CYS A 79 -4.19 23.49 -14.15
N PRO A 80 -4.93 24.56 -13.81
CA PRO A 80 -4.40 25.67 -12.99
C PRO A 80 -3.87 25.22 -11.61
N LYS A 81 -4.32 24.08 -11.11
CA LYS A 81 -3.91 23.51 -9.81
C LYS A 81 -2.76 22.50 -9.95
N TYR A 82 -2.35 22.14 -11.17
CA TYR A 82 -1.40 21.06 -11.44
C TYR A 82 -0.10 21.23 -10.63
N LYS A 83 0.62 22.35 -10.84
CA LYS A 83 1.92 22.60 -10.19
C LYS A 83 1.82 22.55 -8.66
N ARG A 84 0.79 23.21 -8.10
CA ARG A 84 0.56 23.25 -6.66
C ARG A 84 0.26 21.86 -6.11
N ASN A 85 -0.63 21.10 -6.74
CA ASN A 85 -1.00 19.77 -6.27
C ASN A 85 0.18 18.78 -6.38
N LEU A 86 0.96 18.85 -7.46
CA LEU A 86 2.16 18.06 -7.63
C LEU A 86 3.21 18.36 -6.56
N GLU A 87 3.41 19.65 -6.27
CA GLU A 87 4.34 20.08 -5.20
C GLU A 87 3.89 19.57 -3.83
N PHE A 88 2.61 19.73 -3.48
CA PHE A 88 2.07 19.19 -2.22
C PHE A 88 2.22 17.66 -2.14
N THR A 89 1.90 16.94 -3.21
CA THR A 89 2.08 15.48 -3.27
C THR A 89 3.54 15.11 -3.06
N ARG A 90 4.47 15.73 -3.77
CA ARG A 90 5.91 15.44 -3.66
C ARG A 90 6.48 15.74 -2.28
N ARG A 91 6.13 16.90 -1.70
CA ARG A 91 6.58 17.26 -0.34
C ARG A 91 6.00 16.33 0.72
N GLY A 92 4.70 16.03 0.65
CA GLY A 92 4.05 15.14 1.59
C GLY A 92 4.62 13.73 1.53
N LEU A 93 4.77 13.15 0.35
CA LEU A 93 5.37 11.82 0.17
C LEU A 93 6.82 11.77 0.64
N ALA A 94 7.64 12.76 0.34
CA ALA A 94 9.03 12.79 0.80
C ALA A 94 9.11 12.87 2.33
N HIS A 95 8.25 13.67 2.96
CA HIS A 95 8.12 13.74 4.41
C HIS A 95 7.70 12.39 5.01
N ASP A 96 6.62 11.80 4.49
CA ASP A 96 6.10 10.54 4.99
C ASP A 96 7.11 9.38 4.81
N LEU A 97 7.86 9.38 3.70
CA LEU A 97 8.96 8.42 3.46
C LEU A 97 10.09 8.58 4.48
N ASP A 98 10.47 9.80 4.87
CA ASP A 98 11.49 10.03 5.89
C ASP A 98 11.02 9.56 7.27
N VAL A 99 9.76 9.83 7.63
CA VAL A 99 9.16 9.34 8.87
C VAL A 99 9.12 7.81 8.89
N CYS A 100 8.65 7.18 7.79
CA CYS A 100 8.65 5.73 7.62
C CYS A 100 10.05 5.13 7.77
N ALA A 101 11.03 5.75 7.13
CA ALA A 101 12.41 5.30 7.17
C ALA A 101 13.00 5.43 8.58
N LEU A 102 12.74 6.51 9.32
CA LEU A 102 13.22 6.67 10.70
C LEU A 102 12.63 5.62 11.63
N MET A 103 11.33 5.34 11.55
CA MET A 103 10.68 4.34 12.40
C MET A 103 10.89 2.88 11.94
N GLY A 104 11.56 2.66 10.81
CA GLY A 104 11.82 1.32 10.28
C GLY A 104 10.58 0.61 9.72
N ALA A 105 9.62 1.37 9.21
CA ALA A 105 8.46 0.81 8.52
C ALA A 105 8.87 0.03 7.27
N ARG A 106 8.14 -1.03 6.96
CA ARG A 106 8.39 -1.93 5.82
C ARG A 106 8.07 -1.30 4.46
N GLY A 107 7.23 -0.26 4.46
CA GLY A 107 6.91 0.52 3.26
C GLY A 107 5.81 1.53 3.49
N LEU A 108 5.79 2.56 2.63
CA LEU A 108 4.73 3.55 2.50
C LEU A 108 3.87 3.18 1.29
N VAL A 109 2.63 2.75 1.53
CA VAL A 109 1.65 2.44 0.49
C VAL A 109 1.06 3.73 -0.06
N VAL A 110 0.95 3.83 -1.38
CA VAL A 110 0.33 4.99 -2.05
C VAL A 110 -0.43 4.56 -3.29
N HIS A 111 -1.65 5.09 -3.45
CA HIS A 111 -2.36 5.00 -4.73
C HIS A 111 -1.59 5.74 -5.82
N VAL A 112 -1.45 5.14 -6.98
CA VAL A 112 -0.66 5.72 -8.09
C VAL A 112 -1.22 7.03 -8.64
N GLY A 113 -2.51 7.31 -8.42
CA GLY A 113 -3.14 8.55 -8.84
C GLY A 113 -4.07 8.40 -10.04
N ALA A 114 -4.32 9.50 -10.74
CA ALA A 114 -5.30 9.56 -11.81
C ALA A 114 -4.87 10.50 -12.93
N ALA A 115 -5.07 10.10 -14.19
CA ALA A 115 -4.83 10.89 -15.37
C ALA A 115 -5.79 10.47 -16.52
N ARG A 116 -6.30 11.44 -17.29
CA ARG A 116 -7.11 11.15 -18.48
C ARG A 116 -6.27 10.51 -19.57
N ASP A 117 -5.09 11.08 -19.83
CA ASP A 117 -4.07 10.46 -20.68
C ASP A 117 -3.27 9.48 -19.82
N ARG A 118 -3.50 8.19 -20.05
CA ARG A 118 -2.86 7.12 -19.26
C ARG A 118 -1.37 6.98 -19.53
N GLU A 119 -0.94 7.25 -20.77
CA GLU A 119 0.46 7.19 -21.15
C GLU A 119 1.27 8.27 -20.44
N TRP A 120 0.83 9.51 -20.58
CA TRP A 120 1.37 10.65 -19.85
C TRP A 120 1.32 10.41 -18.32
N GLY A 121 0.20 9.87 -17.83
CA GLY A 121 0.01 9.58 -16.41
C GLY A 121 1.05 8.61 -15.87
N CYS A 122 1.31 7.50 -16.55
CA CYS A 122 2.35 6.53 -16.15
C CYS A 122 3.73 7.17 -16.07
N GLN A 123 4.09 8.03 -17.05
CA GLN A 123 5.34 8.77 -17.03
C GLN A 123 5.42 9.71 -15.83
N LYS A 124 4.35 10.48 -15.54
CA LYS A 124 4.32 11.41 -14.41
C LYS A 124 4.36 10.73 -13.04
N VAL A 125 3.73 9.56 -12.92
CA VAL A 125 3.88 8.73 -11.70
C VAL A 125 5.35 8.37 -11.50
N ALA A 126 6.01 7.82 -12.52
CA ALA A 126 7.42 7.44 -12.41
C ALA A 126 8.34 8.65 -12.13
N GLU A 127 8.13 9.78 -12.78
CA GLU A 127 8.85 11.05 -12.51
C GLU A 127 8.69 11.47 -11.04
N THR A 128 7.47 11.39 -10.52
CA THR A 128 7.19 11.76 -9.12
C THR A 128 7.85 10.79 -8.15
N VAL A 129 7.79 9.49 -8.42
CA VAL A 129 8.48 8.47 -7.62
C VAL A 129 10.00 8.71 -7.63
N ASN A 130 10.60 8.89 -8.81
CA ASN A 130 12.02 9.18 -8.95
C ASN A 130 12.44 10.46 -8.19
N PHE A 131 11.59 11.49 -8.22
CA PHE A 131 11.81 12.72 -7.48
C PHE A 131 11.81 12.48 -5.97
N VAL A 132 10.75 11.88 -5.40
CA VAL A 132 10.61 11.75 -3.94
C VAL A 132 11.65 10.81 -3.33
N LEU A 133 12.13 9.82 -4.07
CA LEU A 133 13.19 8.93 -3.60
C LEU A 133 14.56 9.61 -3.53
N LYS A 134 14.79 10.67 -4.33
CA LYS A 134 16.04 11.44 -4.36
C LYS A 134 15.97 12.70 -3.50
N GLU A 135 14.76 13.20 -3.22
CA GLU A 135 14.56 14.50 -2.55
C GLU A 135 15.25 14.54 -1.20
N ARG A 136 15.83 15.69 -0.90
CA ARG A 136 16.54 15.96 0.36
C ARG A 136 15.98 17.21 1.01
N SER A 137 15.60 17.10 2.27
CA SER A 137 15.05 18.16 3.09
C SER A 137 15.84 18.31 4.39
N LYS A 138 15.54 19.35 5.17
CA LYS A 138 16.10 19.50 6.53
C LYS A 138 15.75 18.28 7.42
N LEU A 139 14.56 17.69 7.22
CA LEU A 139 14.13 16.49 7.93
C LEU A 139 14.99 15.29 7.52
N THR A 140 15.26 15.14 6.22
CA THR A 140 16.17 14.11 5.68
C THR A 140 17.55 14.18 6.32
N ASP A 141 18.10 15.41 6.43
CA ASP A 141 19.43 15.61 7.03
C ASP A 141 19.42 15.24 8.51
N ARG A 142 18.44 15.74 9.27
CA ARG A 142 18.29 15.45 10.70
C ARG A 142 18.14 13.95 10.97
N TYR A 143 17.29 13.25 10.22
CA TYR A 143 17.07 11.83 10.42
C TYR A 143 18.25 10.99 9.96
N SER A 144 19.00 11.44 8.96
CA SER A 144 20.25 10.81 8.54
C SER A 144 21.33 10.92 9.63
N GLU A 145 21.42 12.06 10.30
CA GLU A 145 22.32 12.27 11.43
C GLU A 145 21.95 11.34 12.60
N ILE A 146 20.66 11.27 12.98
CA ILE A 146 20.18 10.40 14.04
C ILE A 146 20.53 8.92 13.79
N LEU A 147 20.37 8.45 12.54
CA LEU A 147 20.66 7.05 12.19
C LEU A 147 22.14 6.78 11.83
N GLY A 148 22.97 7.82 11.72
CA GLY A 148 24.37 7.70 11.28
C GLY A 148 24.50 7.19 9.84
N LYS A 149 23.48 7.38 8.98
CA LYS A 149 23.47 6.95 7.57
C LYS A 149 22.47 7.76 6.74
N ASP A 150 22.65 7.77 5.43
CA ASP A 150 21.69 8.41 4.51
C ASP A 150 20.32 7.71 4.58
N ILE A 151 19.34 8.37 5.22
CA ILE A 151 18.02 7.81 5.45
C ILE A 151 17.25 7.55 4.14
N ARG A 152 17.62 8.23 3.04
CA ARG A 152 16.99 8.00 1.72
C ARG A 152 17.17 6.56 1.23
N LYS A 153 18.22 5.86 1.70
CA LYS A 153 18.43 4.44 1.39
C LYS A 153 17.47 3.50 2.12
N GLU A 154 16.80 4.00 3.17
CA GLU A 154 15.80 3.26 3.94
C GLU A 154 14.37 3.51 3.43
N ARG A 155 14.19 4.48 2.51
CA ARG A 155 12.88 4.77 1.92
C ARG A 155 12.40 3.59 1.12
N THR A 156 11.16 3.17 1.37
CA THR A 156 10.48 2.11 0.61
C THR A 156 9.07 2.58 0.27
N LEU A 157 8.77 2.68 -1.03
CA LEU A 157 7.47 3.07 -1.54
C LEU A 157 6.76 1.85 -2.12
N LEU A 158 5.49 1.65 -1.78
CA LEU A 158 4.65 0.58 -2.32
C LEU A 158 3.54 1.20 -3.16
N LEU A 159 3.57 0.95 -4.46
CA LEU A 159 2.53 1.40 -5.38
C LEU A 159 1.33 0.45 -5.27
N GLU A 160 0.15 1.00 -5.04
CA GLU A 160 -1.07 0.23 -4.90
C GLU A 160 -1.87 0.24 -6.19
N ASN A 161 -2.42 -0.94 -6.57
CA ASN A 161 -3.36 -1.05 -7.69
C ASN A 161 -4.69 -0.36 -7.35
N CYS A 162 -5.53 -0.11 -8.35
CA CYS A 162 -6.82 0.55 -8.18
C CYS A 162 -7.99 -0.26 -8.75
N ALA A 163 -9.20 0.04 -8.30
CA ALA A 163 -10.43 -0.59 -8.77
C ALA A 163 -10.84 -0.23 -10.22
N GLY A 164 -10.06 0.61 -10.89
CA GLY A 164 -10.32 1.02 -12.27
C GLY A 164 -11.40 2.10 -12.43
N GLU A 165 -11.71 2.82 -11.35
CA GLU A 165 -12.71 3.89 -11.35
C GLU A 165 -12.23 5.09 -12.15
N GLY A 166 -13.05 5.56 -13.07
CA GLY A 166 -12.82 6.79 -13.83
C GLY A 166 -11.45 6.82 -14.51
N THR A 167 -10.58 7.73 -14.07
CA THR A 167 -9.24 7.96 -14.64
C THR A 167 -8.10 7.46 -13.74
N LYS A 168 -8.39 6.67 -12.71
CA LYS A 168 -7.37 6.08 -11.82
C LYS A 168 -6.43 5.18 -12.62
N LEU A 169 -5.13 5.25 -12.30
CA LEU A 169 -4.05 4.45 -12.87
C LEU A 169 -3.71 3.26 -11.98
N GLY A 170 -3.04 2.26 -12.54
CA GLY A 170 -2.64 1.05 -11.80
C GLY A 170 -3.74 0.00 -11.70
N ARG A 171 -4.64 -0.07 -12.69
CA ARG A 171 -5.77 -1.01 -12.67
C ARG A 171 -5.39 -2.46 -12.99
N ASP A 172 -4.25 -2.68 -13.69
CA ASP A 172 -3.80 -3.99 -14.15
C ASP A 172 -2.26 -4.12 -14.07
N ILE A 173 -1.76 -5.33 -14.16
CA ILE A 173 -0.34 -5.64 -14.08
C ILE A 173 0.49 -4.96 -15.19
N PRO A 174 0.07 -4.95 -16.46
CA PRO A 174 0.82 -4.27 -17.52
C PRO A 174 0.98 -2.76 -17.28
N GLU A 175 -0.02 -2.09 -16.73
CA GLU A 175 0.08 -0.67 -16.42
C GLU A 175 1.01 -0.39 -15.23
N LEU A 176 0.93 -1.22 -14.18
CA LEU A 176 1.89 -1.15 -13.06
C LEU A 176 3.33 -1.42 -13.55
N PHE A 177 3.51 -2.40 -14.44
CA PHE A 177 4.82 -2.70 -15.03
C PHE A 177 5.35 -1.53 -15.87
N LYS A 178 4.49 -0.87 -16.65
CA LYS A 178 4.85 0.31 -17.41
C LYS A 178 5.39 1.43 -16.51
N ILE A 179 4.70 1.72 -15.40
CA ILE A 179 5.16 2.69 -14.40
C ILE A 179 6.52 2.25 -13.83
N TRP A 180 6.60 1.00 -13.37
CA TRP A 180 7.79 0.45 -12.72
C TRP A 180 9.02 0.43 -13.65
N SER A 181 8.82 0.17 -14.96
CA SER A 181 9.91 0.17 -15.94
C SER A 181 10.65 1.50 -16.03
N LEU A 182 9.94 2.62 -15.78
CA LEU A 182 10.47 3.99 -15.81
C LEU A 182 11.07 4.45 -14.48
N ILE A 183 10.98 3.64 -13.42
CA ILE A 183 11.55 3.95 -12.11
C ILE A 183 13.04 3.61 -12.10
N GLU A 184 13.85 4.55 -11.57
CA GLU A 184 15.30 4.39 -11.54
C GLU A 184 15.78 3.53 -10.36
N ARG A 185 15.18 3.74 -9.15
CA ARG A 185 15.56 3.04 -7.91
C ARG A 185 14.57 1.91 -7.60
N LYS A 186 14.58 0.89 -8.43
CA LYS A 186 13.63 -0.23 -8.35
C LYS A 186 13.71 -0.99 -7.02
N GLU A 187 14.88 -1.03 -6.40
CA GLU A 187 15.11 -1.66 -5.08
C GLU A 187 14.34 -0.98 -3.93
N GLN A 188 14.00 0.30 -4.12
CA GLN A 188 13.23 1.10 -3.16
C GLN A 188 11.73 1.13 -3.44
N VAL A 189 11.28 0.49 -4.54
CA VAL A 189 9.89 0.46 -4.95
C VAL A 189 9.39 -0.97 -5.00
N GLY A 190 8.27 -1.21 -4.36
CA GLY A 190 7.51 -2.44 -4.45
C GLY A 190 6.05 -2.14 -4.72
N PHE A 191 5.23 -3.16 -4.52
CA PHE A 191 3.79 -3.07 -4.74
C PHE A 191 3.01 -3.55 -3.53
N CYS A 192 1.87 -2.93 -3.34
CA CYS A 192 0.76 -3.43 -2.55
C CYS A 192 -0.35 -3.81 -3.53
N VAL A 193 -0.86 -5.04 -3.47
CA VAL A 193 -2.01 -5.46 -4.27
C VAL A 193 -3.22 -5.58 -3.37
N ASP A 194 -4.23 -4.73 -3.61
CA ASP A 194 -5.54 -4.86 -3.00
C ASP A 194 -6.39 -5.83 -3.80
N THR A 195 -6.89 -6.86 -3.13
CA THR A 195 -7.68 -7.94 -3.76
C THR A 195 -9.05 -7.46 -4.22
N CYS A 196 -9.69 -6.55 -3.47
CA CYS A 196 -10.93 -5.90 -3.88
C CYS A 196 -10.71 -5.03 -5.12
N HIS A 197 -9.65 -4.23 -5.15
CA HIS A 197 -9.32 -3.39 -6.30
C HIS A 197 -9.05 -4.22 -7.56
N GLY A 198 -8.21 -5.26 -7.47
CA GLY A 198 -7.91 -6.14 -8.59
C GLY A 198 -9.16 -6.82 -9.16
N PHE A 199 -10.05 -7.28 -8.28
CA PHE A 199 -11.33 -7.88 -8.67
C PHE A 199 -12.29 -6.85 -9.27
N ALA A 200 -12.44 -5.70 -8.61
CA ALA A 200 -13.32 -4.64 -9.09
C ALA A 200 -12.86 -4.03 -10.42
N SER A 201 -11.54 -3.96 -10.68
CA SER A 201 -11.02 -3.53 -11.99
C SER A 201 -11.36 -4.52 -13.11
N GLY A 202 -11.58 -5.79 -12.76
CA GLY A 202 -11.81 -6.90 -13.68
C GLY A 202 -10.52 -7.53 -14.21
N SER A 203 -9.34 -7.08 -13.76
CA SER A 203 -8.05 -7.57 -14.24
C SER A 203 -7.52 -8.78 -13.46
N MET A 204 -7.97 -8.97 -12.21
CA MET A 204 -7.49 -10.02 -11.29
C MET A 204 -8.69 -10.76 -10.68
N ASP A 205 -9.01 -11.96 -11.20
CA ASP A 205 -10.14 -12.77 -10.70
C ASP A 205 -9.71 -13.63 -9.51
N PHE A 206 -9.58 -13.02 -8.34
CA PHE A 206 -9.28 -13.72 -7.09
C PHE A 206 -10.45 -14.60 -6.58
N GLY A 207 -11.59 -14.56 -7.23
CA GLY A 207 -12.76 -15.39 -6.91
C GLY A 207 -12.70 -16.82 -7.47
N LYS A 208 -11.60 -17.20 -8.14
CA LYS A 208 -11.37 -18.53 -8.70
C LYS A 208 -9.90 -18.93 -8.55
N THR A 209 -9.63 -20.21 -8.25
CA THR A 209 -8.26 -20.75 -8.16
C THR A 209 -7.46 -20.49 -9.43
N LYS A 210 -8.04 -20.74 -10.61
CA LYS A 210 -7.38 -20.46 -11.90
C LYS A 210 -7.05 -18.99 -12.09
N GLY A 211 -7.87 -18.06 -11.55
CA GLY A 211 -7.60 -16.63 -11.60
C GLY A 211 -6.42 -16.24 -10.70
N ILE A 212 -6.36 -16.83 -9.50
CA ILE A 212 -5.23 -16.69 -8.57
C ILE A 212 -3.94 -17.21 -9.21
N ASP A 213 -3.96 -18.40 -9.82
CA ASP A 213 -2.79 -18.98 -10.48
C ASP A 213 -2.35 -18.12 -11.68
N SER A 214 -3.31 -17.54 -12.43
CA SER A 214 -3.01 -16.62 -13.52
C SER A 214 -2.38 -15.32 -13.02
N PHE A 215 -2.86 -14.77 -11.91
CA PHE A 215 -2.26 -13.60 -11.27
C PHE A 215 -0.79 -13.86 -10.90
N TRP A 216 -0.48 -14.98 -10.22
CA TRP A 216 0.89 -15.30 -9.83
C TRP A 216 1.81 -15.44 -11.04
N ARG A 217 1.36 -16.15 -12.09
CA ARG A 217 2.13 -16.32 -13.30
C ARG A 217 2.40 -14.98 -14.00
N GLU A 218 1.36 -14.16 -14.21
CA GLU A 218 1.49 -12.85 -14.87
C GLU A 218 2.39 -11.91 -14.05
N TRP A 219 2.27 -11.96 -12.71
CA TRP A 219 3.14 -11.18 -11.83
C TRP A 219 4.60 -11.57 -11.99
N GLU A 220 4.91 -12.86 -11.93
CA GLU A 220 6.26 -13.39 -12.03
C GLU A 220 6.88 -13.24 -13.44
N GLU A 221 6.05 -13.09 -14.48
CA GLU A 221 6.49 -12.74 -15.85
C GLU A 221 6.94 -11.28 -15.98
N HIS A 222 6.32 -10.37 -15.21
CA HIS A 222 6.57 -8.93 -15.31
C HIS A 222 7.52 -8.40 -14.23
N PHE A 223 7.50 -8.97 -13.05
CA PHE A 223 8.18 -8.42 -11.88
C PHE A 223 9.09 -9.43 -11.18
N PRO A 224 10.18 -8.96 -10.52
CA PRO A 224 10.92 -9.77 -9.55
C PRO A 224 10.00 -10.22 -8.40
N LYS A 225 10.23 -11.42 -7.85
CA LYS A 225 9.39 -11.97 -6.77
C LYS A 225 9.26 -11.04 -5.56
N GLU A 226 10.35 -10.38 -5.18
CA GLU A 226 10.44 -9.46 -4.04
C GLU A 226 9.76 -8.11 -4.27
N SER A 227 9.23 -7.85 -5.47
CA SER A 227 8.54 -6.60 -5.79
C SER A 227 7.16 -6.50 -5.13
N LEU A 228 6.45 -7.62 -4.98
CA LEU A 228 5.17 -7.68 -4.26
C LEU A 228 5.44 -7.84 -2.77
N ARG A 229 5.19 -6.78 -2.01
CA ARG A 229 5.59 -6.69 -0.61
C ARG A 229 4.44 -6.68 0.38
N LEU A 230 3.21 -6.53 -0.11
CA LEU A 230 2.02 -6.45 0.72
C LEU A 230 0.78 -6.82 -0.10
N PHE A 231 -0.18 -7.46 0.54
CA PHE A 231 -1.57 -7.46 0.08
C PHE A 231 -2.45 -6.67 1.05
N HIS A 232 -3.34 -5.86 0.50
CA HIS A 232 -4.56 -5.52 1.19
C HIS A 232 -5.57 -6.64 0.92
N LEU A 233 -5.91 -7.37 1.97
CA LEU A 233 -6.80 -8.52 1.89
C LEU A 233 -8.24 -8.08 2.16
N ASN A 234 -8.95 -7.75 1.11
CA ASN A 234 -10.31 -7.22 1.17
C ASN A 234 -11.24 -8.01 0.25
N ASP A 235 -12.40 -8.43 0.75
CA ASP A 235 -13.46 -8.92 -0.12
C ASP A 235 -14.22 -7.74 -0.75
N SER A 236 -15.02 -7.97 -1.76
CA SER A 236 -15.69 -6.91 -2.53
C SER A 236 -17.21 -7.00 -2.44
N LYS A 237 -17.87 -5.86 -2.21
CA LYS A 237 -19.33 -5.75 -2.38
C LYS A 237 -19.77 -5.86 -3.83
N GLY A 238 -18.91 -5.42 -4.74
CA GLY A 238 -19.17 -5.41 -6.17
C GLY A 238 -18.74 -6.70 -6.86
N ILE A 239 -19.32 -6.95 -8.03
CA ILE A 239 -18.94 -8.06 -8.91
C ILE A 239 -17.63 -7.77 -9.66
N LEU A 240 -17.05 -8.79 -10.25
CA LEU A 240 -15.85 -8.68 -11.10
C LEU A 240 -16.05 -7.60 -12.18
N GLY A 241 -15.13 -6.66 -12.27
CA GLY A 241 -15.17 -5.58 -13.26
C GLY A 241 -16.17 -4.45 -12.98
N CYS A 242 -16.75 -4.37 -11.78
CA CYS A 242 -17.71 -3.33 -11.41
C CYS A 242 -17.12 -1.92 -11.34
N LYS A 243 -15.81 -1.80 -11.21
CA LYS A 243 -15.06 -0.53 -11.07
C LYS A 243 -15.54 0.33 -9.90
N VAL A 244 -15.86 -0.31 -8.78
CA VAL A 244 -16.30 0.34 -7.56
C VAL A 244 -15.51 -0.21 -6.39
N ASP A 245 -14.77 0.67 -5.72
CA ASP A 245 -14.03 0.36 -4.51
C ASP A 245 -14.98 0.34 -3.30
N ARG A 246 -15.40 -0.86 -2.89
CA ARG A 246 -16.25 -1.10 -1.71
C ARG A 246 -15.87 -2.44 -1.09
N HIS A 247 -15.17 -2.38 0.01
CA HIS A 247 -14.74 -3.55 0.77
C HIS A 247 -15.91 -4.23 1.48
N GLU A 248 -15.84 -5.55 1.60
CA GLU A 248 -16.74 -6.39 2.37
C GLU A 248 -15.94 -7.30 3.32
N THR A 249 -16.60 -7.86 4.30
CA THR A 249 -16.05 -8.89 5.20
C THR A 249 -15.67 -10.13 4.38
N LEU A 250 -14.53 -10.74 4.69
CA LEU A 250 -14.09 -11.97 4.03
C LEU A 250 -15.18 -13.05 4.08
N LEU A 251 -15.37 -13.77 2.99
CA LEU A 251 -16.40 -14.78 2.78
C LEU A 251 -17.86 -14.25 2.77
N CYS A 252 -18.04 -12.92 2.84
CA CYS A 252 -19.35 -12.27 2.75
C CYS A 252 -19.51 -11.44 1.48
N GLY A 253 -18.44 -11.20 0.74
CA GLY A 253 -18.42 -10.42 -0.50
C GLY A 253 -18.36 -11.28 -1.76
N ARG A 254 -18.32 -10.63 -2.91
CA ARG A 254 -18.44 -11.28 -4.23
C ARG A 254 -17.19 -12.03 -4.68
N ILE A 255 -16.05 -11.83 -4.01
CA ILE A 255 -14.83 -12.58 -4.33
C ILE A 255 -14.96 -13.99 -3.75
N TRP A 256 -15.19 -14.11 -2.43
CA TRP A 256 -15.10 -15.38 -1.72
C TRP A 256 -16.38 -15.85 -1.02
N GLU A 257 -17.55 -15.24 -1.31
CA GLU A 257 -18.82 -15.68 -0.74
C GLU A 257 -19.02 -17.20 -0.95
N ASN A 258 -19.15 -17.94 0.16
CA ASN A 258 -19.28 -19.41 0.15
C ASN A 258 -18.15 -20.17 -0.55
N LYS A 259 -16.91 -19.61 -0.60
CA LYS A 259 -15.76 -20.24 -1.25
C LYS A 259 -14.51 -20.21 -0.34
N PRO A 260 -14.57 -20.78 0.87
CA PRO A 260 -13.43 -20.76 1.77
C PRO A 260 -12.21 -21.49 1.18
N GLU A 261 -12.41 -22.48 0.32
CA GLU A 261 -11.33 -23.21 -0.37
C GLU A 261 -10.58 -22.32 -1.39
N VAL A 262 -11.25 -21.34 -2.03
CA VAL A 262 -10.61 -20.41 -2.93
C VAL A 262 -9.80 -19.38 -2.14
N LEU A 263 -10.34 -18.90 -1.01
CA LEU A 263 -9.60 -18.02 -0.10
C LEU A 263 -8.38 -18.76 0.48
N ALA A 264 -8.52 -20.03 0.90
CA ALA A 264 -7.40 -20.85 1.37
C ALA A 264 -6.30 -20.95 0.32
N HIS A 265 -6.65 -21.22 -0.94
CA HIS A 265 -5.69 -21.28 -2.05
C HIS A 265 -4.92 -19.96 -2.24
N PHE A 266 -5.60 -18.82 -2.11
CA PHE A 266 -4.96 -17.50 -2.15
C PHE A 266 -3.99 -17.30 -0.97
N LEU A 267 -4.45 -17.62 0.25
CA LEU A 267 -3.66 -17.47 1.48
C LEU A 267 -2.40 -18.35 1.46
N GLU A 268 -2.51 -19.60 1.00
CA GLU A 268 -1.36 -20.49 0.82
C GLU A 268 -0.36 -19.95 -0.21
N GLY A 269 -0.85 -19.36 -1.30
CA GLY A 269 -0.02 -18.71 -2.29
C GLY A 269 0.78 -17.52 -1.72
N ALA A 270 0.15 -16.68 -0.90
CA ALA A 270 0.78 -15.56 -0.21
C ALA A 270 1.75 -16.03 0.89
N LYS A 271 1.35 -17.04 1.69
CA LYS A 271 2.17 -17.67 2.74
C LYS A 271 3.45 -18.27 2.17
N GLY A 272 3.34 -19.02 1.06
CA GLY A 272 4.49 -19.64 0.39
C GLY A 272 5.50 -18.64 -0.19
N ARG A 273 5.07 -17.39 -0.42
CA ARG A 273 5.90 -16.27 -0.89
C ARG A 273 6.29 -15.29 0.22
N GLU A 274 5.90 -15.57 1.47
CA GLU A 274 6.18 -14.75 2.65
C GLU A 274 5.64 -13.30 2.54
N ILE A 275 4.54 -13.10 1.79
CA ILE A 275 3.96 -11.77 1.59
C ILE A 275 2.97 -11.48 2.72
N PRO A 276 3.16 -10.39 3.49
CA PRO A 276 2.23 -9.97 4.52
C PRO A 276 0.86 -9.59 3.94
N LEU A 277 -0.17 -9.79 4.75
CA LEU A 277 -1.56 -9.47 4.45
C LEU A 277 -2.09 -8.47 5.47
N VAL A 278 -2.81 -7.44 5.03
CA VAL A 278 -3.43 -6.44 5.90
C VAL A 278 -4.91 -6.32 5.55
N LEU A 279 -5.76 -6.51 6.56
CA LEU A 279 -7.20 -6.22 6.49
C LEU A 279 -7.43 -4.72 6.66
N GLU A 280 -8.18 -4.08 5.77
CA GLU A 280 -8.44 -2.64 5.83
C GLU A 280 -9.82 -2.29 6.40
N ARG A 281 -10.30 -3.07 7.32
CA ARG A 281 -11.55 -2.83 8.00
C ARG A 281 -11.31 -2.26 9.41
N LYS A 282 -12.30 -1.53 9.91
CA LYS A 282 -12.25 -0.87 11.23
C LYS A 282 -13.40 -1.30 12.15
N ASP A 283 -14.06 -2.39 11.81
CA ASP A 283 -15.19 -2.90 12.55
C ASP A 283 -14.81 -4.12 13.42
N ASN A 284 -15.76 -4.59 14.21
CA ASN A 284 -15.58 -5.72 15.14
C ASN A 284 -15.41 -7.08 14.42
N THR A 285 -15.33 -7.10 13.08
CA THR A 285 -15.16 -8.35 12.32
C THR A 285 -13.72 -8.75 12.13
N VAL A 286 -12.76 -7.82 12.31
CA VAL A 286 -11.32 -8.03 12.06
C VAL A 286 -10.79 -9.24 12.82
N GLU A 287 -11.09 -9.37 14.10
CA GLU A 287 -10.61 -10.48 14.93
C GLU A 287 -11.09 -11.83 14.38
N LYS A 288 -12.36 -11.93 14.02
CA LYS A 288 -12.94 -13.11 13.39
C LYS A 288 -12.35 -13.40 12.01
N GLU A 289 -12.08 -12.37 11.21
CA GLU A 289 -11.44 -12.54 9.90
C GLU A 289 -10.00 -13.07 10.03
N LEU A 290 -9.25 -12.60 11.04
CA LEU A 290 -7.91 -13.12 11.36
C LEU A 290 -7.96 -14.61 11.75
N GLU A 291 -8.92 -15.00 12.62
CA GLU A 291 -9.13 -16.40 13.02
C GLU A 291 -9.46 -17.28 11.81
N ILE A 292 -10.38 -16.84 10.95
CA ILE A 292 -10.73 -17.54 9.70
C ILE A 292 -9.49 -17.75 8.83
N CYS A 293 -8.72 -16.68 8.57
CA CYS A 293 -7.55 -16.78 7.72
C CYS A 293 -6.50 -17.75 8.27
N ARG A 294 -6.26 -17.74 9.58
CA ARG A 294 -5.31 -18.67 10.22
C ARG A 294 -5.80 -20.12 10.13
N ALA A 295 -7.06 -20.36 10.47
CA ALA A 295 -7.66 -21.69 10.41
C ALA A 295 -7.69 -22.32 8.99
N LEU A 296 -7.73 -21.48 7.94
CA LEU A 296 -7.72 -21.96 6.55
C LEU A 296 -6.35 -22.42 6.06
N VAL A 297 -5.26 -22.11 6.76
CA VAL A 297 -3.87 -22.41 6.32
C VAL A 297 -3.04 -23.14 7.39
N GLU A 298 -3.67 -23.57 8.49
CA GLU A 298 -3.10 -24.54 9.45
C GLU A 298 -3.13 -25.95 8.89
#